data_77ab83588fc2d6862e0345259788be7f
#
_entry.id   77ab83588fc2d6862e0345259788be7f
#
_cell.length_a   1.000
_cell.length_b   1.000
_cell.length_c   1.000
_cell.angle_alpha   90.00
_cell.angle_beta   90.00
_cell.angle_gamma   90.00
#
_symmetry.space_group_name_H-M   'P 1'
#
loop_
_entity.id
_entity.type
_entity.pdbx_description
1 polymer ?
#
loop_
_entity_poly.entity_id
_entity_poly.type
_entity_poly.pdbx_seq_one_letter_code
_entity_poly.pdbx_strand_id
1 'polypeptide(L)' 'MLGEKHNLINELPEYKDRIHELKLSNKHFANQYDKYHELDHEVLRIEEGIENTSDEYLEELKKKRLAFKDELFAMLRNGN' A
#
# COMPACT_ATOMS: atom_id res chain seq x y z
N MET A 1 -9.72 4.66 15.99
CA MET A 1 -10.59 3.62 15.44
C MET A 1 -9.74 2.42 15.03
N LEU A 2 -10.09 1.27 15.55
CA LEU A 2 -9.38 0.04 15.21
C LEU A 2 -9.64 -0.31 13.75
N GLY A 3 -8.63 -0.82 13.08
CA GLY A 3 -8.76 -1.26 11.72
C GLY A 3 -8.78 -0.18 10.67
N GLU A 4 -8.34 1.00 11.01
CA GLU A 4 -8.22 2.06 10.02
C GLU A 4 -7.15 1.67 9.01
N LYS A 5 -7.54 1.65 7.72
CA LYS A 5 -6.64 1.24 6.66
C LYS A 5 -5.71 2.37 6.26
N HIS A 6 -4.45 2.01 6.03
CA HIS A 6 -3.47 2.94 5.47
C HIS A 6 -3.65 2.97 3.94
N ASN A 7 -4.76 3.53 3.50
CA ASN A 7 -5.05 3.65 2.09
C ASN A 7 -4.13 4.71 1.48
N LEU A 8 -3.54 4.39 0.33
CA LEU A 8 -2.62 5.32 -0.31
C LEU A 8 -3.27 6.68 -0.59
N ILE A 9 -4.55 6.69 -0.95
CA ILE A 9 -5.29 7.93 -1.21
C ILE A 9 -5.39 8.75 0.07
N ASN A 10 -5.60 8.11 1.23
CA ASN A 10 -5.70 8.80 2.50
C ASN A 10 -4.36 9.36 2.96
N GLU A 11 -3.26 8.68 2.64
CA GLU A 11 -1.93 9.14 3.00
C GLU A 11 -1.43 10.24 2.07
N LEU A 12 -1.85 10.21 0.81
CA LEU A 12 -1.40 11.14 -0.23
C LEU A 12 -2.61 11.78 -0.92
N PRO A 13 -3.43 12.54 -0.18
CA PRO A 13 -4.67 13.09 -0.75
C PRO A 13 -4.44 14.02 -1.93
N GLU A 14 -3.30 14.71 -1.99
CA GLU A 14 -2.97 15.58 -3.11
C GLU A 14 -2.76 14.83 -4.41
N TYR A 15 -2.54 13.52 -4.35
CA TYR A 15 -2.36 12.67 -5.53
C TYR A 15 -3.59 11.85 -5.87
N LYS A 16 -4.73 12.11 -5.24
CA LYS A 16 -5.95 11.32 -5.45
C LYS A 16 -6.31 11.15 -6.93
N ASP A 17 -6.37 12.25 -7.65
CA ASP A 17 -6.74 12.22 -9.07
C ASP A 17 -5.68 11.50 -9.90
N ARG A 18 -4.42 11.72 -9.57
CA ARG A 18 -3.31 11.07 -10.26
C ARG A 18 -3.32 9.56 -10.04
N ILE A 19 -3.63 9.13 -8.82
CA ILE A 19 -3.76 7.71 -8.51
C ILE A 19 -4.85 7.07 -9.36
N HIS A 20 -6.02 7.69 -9.43
CA HIS A 20 -7.11 7.17 -10.26
C HIS A 20 -6.73 7.10 -11.73
N GLU A 21 -6.07 8.12 -12.24
CA GLU A 21 -5.62 8.16 -13.61
C GLU A 21 -4.65 7.04 -13.92
N LEU A 22 -3.64 6.85 -13.09
CA LEU A 22 -2.62 5.82 -13.30
C LEU A 22 -3.18 4.41 -13.13
N LYS A 23 -4.16 4.21 -12.26
CA LYS A 23 -4.80 2.89 -12.12
C LYS A 23 -5.49 2.47 -13.42
N LEU A 24 -5.97 3.43 -14.19
CA LEU A 24 -6.66 3.15 -15.46
C LEU A 24 -5.69 3.07 -16.64
N SER A 25 -4.62 3.85 -16.63
CA SER A 25 -3.74 4.02 -17.78
C SER A 25 -2.42 3.27 -17.68
N ASN A 26 -2.01 2.86 -16.48
CA ASN A 26 -0.71 2.23 -16.29
C ASN A 26 -0.89 0.91 -15.55
N LYS A 27 -0.77 -0.19 -16.30
CA LYS A 27 -0.98 -1.53 -15.75
C LYS A 27 0.01 -1.87 -14.65
N HIS A 28 1.27 -1.45 -14.80
CA HIS A 28 2.28 -1.70 -13.76
C HIS A 28 1.88 -0.99 -12.46
N PHE A 29 1.46 0.27 -12.56
CA PHE A 29 1.00 1.00 -11.39
C PHE A 29 -0.19 0.30 -10.73
N ALA A 30 -1.17 -0.13 -11.52
CA ALA A 30 -2.35 -0.81 -10.98
C ALA A 30 -1.96 -2.09 -10.25
N ASN A 31 -1.04 -2.88 -10.80
CA ASN A 31 -0.59 -4.11 -10.17
C ASN A 31 0.15 -3.84 -8.86
N GLN A 32 1.01 -2.84 -8.83
CA GLN A 32 1.77 -2.48 -7.63
C GLN A 32 0.84 -1.89 -6.56
N TYR A 33 -0.15 -1.13 -6.99
CA TYR A 33 -1.18 -0.59 -6.09
C TYR A 33 -1.94 -1.72 -5.39
N ASP A 34 -2.37 -2.72 -6.15
CA ASP A 34 -3.08 -3.86 -5.59
C ASP A 34 -2.21 -4.64 -4.60
N LYS A 35 -0.94 -4.88 -4.94
CA LYS A 35 -0.01 -5.57 -4.06
C LYS A 35 0.22 -4.80 -2.77
N TYR A 36 0.33 -3.48 -2.85
CA TYR A 36 0.48 -2.63 -1.67
C TYR A 36 -0.71 -2.81 -0.74
N HIS A 37 -1.92 -2.79 -1.28
CA HIS A 37 -3.11 -2.94 -0.47
C HIS A 37 -3.26 -4.34 0.12
N GLU A 38 -2.87 -5.37 -0.61
CA GLU A 38 -2.88 -6.73 -0.06
C GLU A 38 -1.94 -6.85 1.14
N LEU A 39 -0.74 -6.28 1.02
CA LEU A 39 0.22 -6.28 2.13
C LEU A 39 -0.31 -5.50 3.32
N ASP A 40 -0.92 -4.35 3.06
CA ASP A 40 -1.49 -3.53 4.12
C ASP A 40 -2.60 -4.26 4.86
N HIS A 41 -3.47 -4.95 4.13
CA HIS A 41 -4.53 -5.76 4.75
C HIS A 41 -3.97 -6.90 5.58
N GLU A 42 -2.92 -7.55 5.12
CA GLU A 42 -2.31 -8.63 5.87
C GLU A 42 -1.66 -8.13 7.16
N VAL A 43 -0.92 -7.03 7.07
CA VAL A 43 -0.31 -6.41 8.25
C VAL A 43 -1.40 -6.06 9.26
N LEU A 44 -2.49 -5.47 8.78
CA LEU A 44 -3.59 -5.06 9.63
C LEU A 44 -4.23 -6.25 10.35
N ARG A 45 -4.46 -7.36 9.65
CA ARG A 45 -5.02 -8.56 10.26
C ARG A 45 -4.12 -9.12 11.37
N ILE A 46 -2.81 -9.08 11.14
CA ILE A 46 -1.84 -9.55 12.13
C ILE A 46 -1.85 -8.62 13.34
N GLU A 47 -1.84 -7.33 13.12
CA GLU A 47 -1.82 -6.34 14.19
C GLU A 47 -3.09 -6.34 15.01
N GLU A 48 -4.20 -6.71 14.40
CA GLU A 48 -5.49 -6.82 15.11
C GLU A 48 -5.69 -8.16 15.80
N GLY A 49 -4.72 -9.05 15.66
CA GLY A 49 -4.78 -10.36 16.32
C GLY A 49 -5.64 -11.39 15.60
N ILE A 50 -6.08 -11.11 14.38
CA ILE A 50 -6.89 -12.04 13.59
C ILE A 50 -6.01 -13.18 13.08
N GLU A 51 -4.77 -12.88 12.73
CA GLU A 51 -3.78 -13.88 12.33
C GLU A 51 -2.62 -13.86 13.31
N ASN A 52 -2.10 -15.05 13.63
CA ASN A 52 -0.91 -15.17 14.45
C ASN A 52 0.29 -15.47 13.56
N THR A 53 1.37 -14.75 13.80
CA THR A 53 2.61 -14.96 13.06
C THR A 53 3.79 -14.49 13.91
N SER A 54 5.00 -14.77 13.45
CA SER A 54 6.20 -14.31 14.14
C SER A 54 6.41 -12.81 13.93
N ASP A 55 7.11 -12.19 14.89
CA ASP A 55 7.47 -10.77 14.74
C ASP A 55 8.37 -10.55 13.54
N GLU A 56 9.23 -11.53 13.23
CA GLU A 56 10.11 -11.44 12.05
C GLU A 56 9.31 -11.38 10.77
N TYR A 57 8.28 -12.21 10.64
CA TYR A 57 7.43 -12.21 9.45
C TYR A 57 6.68 -10.88 9.31
N LEU A 58 6.15 -10.37 10.42
CA LEU A 58 5.46 -9.09 10.41
C LEU A 58 6.38 -7.97 9.96
N GLU A 59 7.63 -7.96 10.46
CA GLU A 59 8.60 -6.96 10.04
C GLU A 59 8.91 -7.04 8.55
N GLU A 60 9.02 -8.26 8.01
CA GLU A 60 9.23 -8.45 6.58
C GLU A 60 8.08 -7.86 5.76
N LEU A 61 6.84 -8.09 6.20
CA LEU A 61 5.67 -7.53 5.51
C LEU A 61 5.67 -6.02 5.55
N LYS A 62 6.03 -5.43 6.69
CA LYS A 62 6.10 -3.97 6.82
C LYS A 62 7.16 -3.37 5.91
N LYS A 63 8.31 -4.04 5.78
CA LYS A 63 9.37 -3.60 4.87
C LYS A 63 8.90 -3.64 3.42
N LYS A 64 8.22 -4.72 3.03
CA LYS A 64 7.67 -4.84 1.69
C LYS A 64 6.62 -3.76 1.43
N ARG A 65 5.75 -3.52 2.41
CA ARG A 65 4.73 -2.48 2.27
C ARG A 65 5.37 -1.11 2.02
N LEU A 66 6.41 -0.79 2.77
CA LEU A 66 7.13 0.47 2.59
C LEU A 66 7.78 0.56 1.20
N ALA A 67 8.39 -0.53 0.75
CA ALA A 67 9.03 -0.55 -0.56
C ALA A 67 8.01 -0.31 -1.69
N PHE A 68 6.85 -0.94 -1.62
CA PHE A 68 5.79 -0.71 -2.59
C PHE A 68 5.28 0.72 -2.55
N LYS A 69 5.11 1.26 -1.35
CA LYS A 69 4.65 2.64 -1.18
C LYS A 69 5.65 3.62 -1.80
N ASP A 70 6.94 3.42 -1.56
CA ASP A 70 7.99 4.28 -2.11
C ASP A 70 7.99 4.22 -3.64
N GLU A 71 7.82 3.04 -4.22
CA GLU A 71 7.74 2.89 -5.67
C GLU A 71 6.53 3.62 -6.24
N LEU A 72 5.37 3.42 -5.62
CA LEU A 72 4.14 4.09 -6.06
C LEU A 72 4.29 5.60 -5.97
N PHE A 73 4.88 6.09 -4.89
CA PHE A 73 5.10 7.52 -4.71
C PHE A 73 6.04 8.08 -5.78
N ALA A 74 7.10 7.35 -6.11
CA ALA A 74 8.03 7.76 -7.16
C ALA A 74 7.31 7.87 -8.51
N MET A 75 6.43 6.92 -8.82
CA MET A 75 5.65 6.96 -10.06
C MET A 75 4.72 8.16 -10.09
N LEU A 76 4.10 8.49 -8.96
CA LEU A 76 3.21 9.65 -8.86
C LEU A 76 3.97 10.96 -9.06
N ARG A 77 5.14 11.07 -8.46
CA ARG A 77 5.97 12.28 -8.55
C ARG A 77 6.53 12.50 -9.94
N ASN A 78 6.88 11.43 -10.62
CA ASN A 78 7.55 11.52 -11.93
C ASN A 78 6.58 11.73 -13.09
N GLY A 79 5.29 11.74 -12.82
CA GLY A 79 4.30 11.99 -13.85
C GLY A 79 4.10 10.83 -14.81
N ASN A 80 4.49 9.64 -14.43
CA ASN A 80 4.35 8.45 -15.28
C ASN A 80 3.28 7.51 -14.77
#